data_a85c5b02195a228875f722f56a5cea28
#
_entry.id   a85c5b02195a228875f722f56a5cea28
#
_cell.length_a   1.000
_cell.length_b   1.000
_cell.length_c   1.000
_cell.angle_alpha   90.00
_cell.angle_beta   90.00
_cell.angle_gamma   90.00
#
_symmetry.space_group_name_H-M   'P 1'
#
loop_
_entity.id
_entity.type
_entity.pdbx_description
1 polymer ?
#
loop_
_entity_poly.entity_id
_entity_poly.type
_entity_poly.pdbx_seq_one_letter_code
_entity_poly.pdbx_strand_id
1 'polypeptide(L)'
;RELVESRLCLRVLKQWMQQHPQETMAEVQVAPGWSSRVAGHHACNRAACREAGVSLRIIETAAIPAGMLQIGKDGYDVFQIAGTARI
;
A
#
# COMPACT_ATOMS: atom_id res chain seq x y z
N ARG A 1 13.21 -7.53 -7.80
CA ARG A 1 12.85 -7.58 -6.40
C ARG A 1 11.87 -6.47 -6.01
N GLU A 2 12.16 -5.25 -6.44
CA GLU A 2 11.22 -4.15 -6.19
C GLU A 2 9.87 -4.40 -6.85
N LEU A 3 9.86 -5.06 -8.00
CA LEU A 3 8.61 -5.37 -8.67
C LEU A 3 7.74 -6.29 -7.82
N VAL A 4 8.34 -7.27 -7.16
CA VAL A 4 7.60 -8.18 -6.27
C VAL A 4 7.02 -7.39 -5.10
N GLU A 5 7.84 -6.54 -4.49
CA GLU A 5 7.39 -5.74 -3.36
C GLU A 5 6.30 -4.76 -3.77
N SER A 6 6.42 -4.19 -4.97
CA SER A 6 5.38 -3.29 -5.48
C SER A 6 4.05 -4.01 -5.66
N ARG A 7 4.08 -5.24 -6.15
CA ARG A 7 2.86 -6.03 -6.31
C ARG A 7 2.23 -6.37 -4.96
N LEU A 8 3.06 -6.66 -3.96
CA LEU A 8 2.55 -6.92 -2.62
C LEU A 8 1.90 -5.67 -2.05
N CYS A 9 2.51 -4.52 -2.28
CA CYS A 9 1.90 -3.25 -1.86
C CYS A 9 0.56 -3.02 -2.55
N LEU A 10 0.46 -3.36 -3.83
CA LEU A 10 -0.80 -3.21 -4.55
C LEU A 10 -1.88 -4.12 -3.94
N ARG A 11 -1.53 -5.32 -3.53
CA ARG A 11 -2.48 -6.21 -2.87
C ARG A 11 -3.01 -5.60 -1.58
N VAL A 12 -2.11 -5.00 -0.81
CA VAL A 12 -2.52 -4.31 0.42
C VAL A 12 -3.48 -3.16 0.09
N LEU A 13 -3.14 -2.35 -0.90
CA LEU A 13 -3.98 -1.23 -1.29
C LEU A 13 -5.35 -1.70 -1.76
N LYS A 14 -5.41 -2.76 -2.56
CA LYS A 14 -6.68 -3.28 -3.03
C LYS A 14 -7.52 -3.83 -1.90
N GLN A 15 -6.89 -4.52 -0.94
CA GLN A 15 -7.61 -5.03 0.21
C GLN A 15 -8.18 -3.88 1.04
N TRP A 16 -7.37 -2.83 1.27
CA TRP A 16 -7.85 -1.69 2.02
C TRP A 16 -9.03 -1.02 1.31
N MET A 17 -8.94 -0.86 -0.02
CA MET A 17 -10.02 -0.24 -0.77
C MET A 17 -11.30 -1.06 -0.71
N GLN A 18 -11.19 -2.40 -0.71
CA GLN A 18 -12.37 -3.26 -0.59
C GLN A 18 -13.01 -3.14 0.78
N GLN A 19 -12.20 -2.92 1.81
CA GLN A 19 -12.70 -2.78 3.17
C GLN A 19 -13.22 -1.38 3.45
N HIS A 20 -12.84 -0.41 2.63
CA HIS A 20 -13.22 1.00 2.83
C HIS A 20 -13.75 1.57 1.52
N PRO A 21 -14.89 1.04 1.02
CA PRO A 21 -15.36 1.41 -0.33
C PRO A 21 -15.79 2.86 -0.47
N GLN A 22 -16.01 3.57 0.64
CA GLN A 22 -16.44 4.96 0.59
C GLN A 22 -15.29 5.95 0.67
N GLU A 23 -14.08 5.47 0.93
CA GLU A 23 -12.93 6.35 1.04
C GLU A 23 -12.44 6.76 -0.35
N THR A 24 -12.07 8.03 -0.47
CA THR A 24 -11.55 8.56 -1.73
C THR A 24 -10.07 8.92 -1.64
N MET A 25 -9.46 8.77 -0.47
CA MET A 25 -8.05 9.03 -0.28
C MET A 25 -7.45 7.97 0.64
N ALA A 26 -6.31 7.45 0.24
CA ALA A 26 -5.53 6.53 1.06
C ALA A 26 -4.24 7.23 1.48
N GLU A 27 -4.09 7.54 2.76
CA GLU A 27 -2.87 8.09 3.29
C GLU A 27 -2.06 6.95 3.89
N VAL A 28 -0.94 6.65 3.25
CA VAL A 28 -0.12 5.48 3.56
C VAL A 28 1.19 5.96 4.17
N GLN A 29 1.46 5.53 5.40
CA GLN A 29 2.73 5.79 6.07
C GLN A 29 3.61 4.58 5.90
N VAL A 30 4.85 4.82 5.52
CA VAL A 30 5.80 3.74 5.20
C VAL A 30 7.18 4.07 5.74
N ALA A 31 8.03 3.05 5.82
CA ALA A 31 9.41 3.24 6.20
C ALA A 31 10.14 4.09 5.15
N PRO A 32 11.21 4.78 5.56
CA PRO A 32 12.04 5.53 4.59
C PRO A 32 12.51 4.59 3.47
N GLY A 33 12.41 5.05 2.23
CA GLY A 33 12.82 4.29 1.07
C GLY A 33 11.74 3.39 0.49
N TRP A 34 10.56 3.28 1.12
CA TRP A 34 9.50 2.39 0.65
C TRP A 34 8.45 3.09 -0.21
N SER A 35 8.52 4.42 -0.33
CA SER A 35 7.49 5.14 -1.08
C SER A 35 7.41 4.72 -2.55
N SER A 36 8.56 4.45 -3.16
CA SER A 36 8.57 4.04 -4.57
C SER A 36 7.92 2.67 -4.76
N ARG A 37 8.06 1.78 -3.79
CA ARG A 37 7.42 0.47 -3.86
C ARG A 37 5.91 0.57 -3.72
N VAL A 38 5.44 1.47 -2.88
CA VAL A 38 4.00 1.67 -2.71
C VAL A 38 3.40 2.32 -3.95
N ALA A 39 4.09 3.33 -4.52
CA ALA A 39 3.63 3.94 -5.76
C ALA A 39 3.64 2.97 -6.94
N GLY A 40 4.55 2.02 -6.90
CA GLY A 40 4.66 1.00 -7.92
C GLY A 40 5.59 1.41 -9.07
N HIS A 41 5.97 0.43 -9.87
CA HIS A 41 6.83 0.67 -11.02
C HIS A 41 6.10 1.61 -11.99
N HIS A 42 6.77 2.70 -12.35
CA HIS A 42 6.16 3.76 -13.17
C HIS A 42 4.84 4.26 -12.58
N ALA A 43 4.76 4.29 -11.25
CA ALA A 43 3.57 4.75 -10.52
C ALA A 43 2.31 3.96 -10.86
N CYS A 44 2.45 2.68 -11.22
CA CYS A 44 1.30 1.88 -11.64
C CYS A 44 0.32 1.62 -10.50
N ASN A 45 0.79 1.52 -9.25
CA ASN A 45 -0.12 1.34 -8.12
C ASN A 45 -0.92 2.60 -7.87
N ARG A 46 -0.26 3.75 -8.01
CA ARG A 46 -0.96 5.04 -7.88
C ARG A 46 -2.04 5.17 -8.94
N ALA A 47 -1.72 4.77 -10.17
CA ALA A 47 -2.69 4.83 -11.26
C ALA A 47 -3.86 3.87 -11.01
N ALA A 48 -3.59 2.68 -10.49
CA ALA A 48 -4.63 1.71 -10.18
C ALA A 48 -5.58 2.25 -9.11
N CYS A 49 -5.04 2.91 -8.09
CA CYS A 49 -5.87 3.52 -7.05
C CYS A 49 -6.73 4.64 -7.65
N ARG A 50 -6.14 5.46 -8.51
CA ARG A 50 -6.87 6.56 -9.15
C ARG A 50 -8.04 6.03 -9.97
N GLU A 51 -7.83 4.93 -10.71
CA GLU A 51 -8.89 4.34 -11.50
C GLU A 51 -10.02 3.83 -10.62
N ALA A 52 -9.70 3.45 -9.40
CA ALA A 52 -10.71 3.01 -8.43
C ALA A 52 -11.32 4.19 -7.67
N GLY A 53 -10.96 5.41 -8.01
CA GLY A 53 -11.50 6.60 -7.35
C GLY A 53 -10.78 7.00 -6.08
N VAL A 54 -9.55 6.51 -5.88
CA VAL A 54 -8.80 6.76 -4.65
C VAL A 54 -7.51 7.51 -4.96
N SER A 55 -7.30 8.63 -4.28
CA SER A 55 -6.02 9.35 -4.33
C SER A 55 -5.06 8.73 -3.35
N LEU A 56 -3.88 8.38 -3.82
CA LEU A 56 -2.86 7.76 -2.98
C LEU A 56 -1.88 8.83 -2.50
N ARG A 57 -1.74 8.95 -1.19
CA ARG A 57 -0.79 9.84 -0.56
C ARG A 57 0.17 9.02 0.27
N ILE A 58 1.47 9.16 -0.01
CA ILE A 58 2.50 8.34 0.63
C ILE A 58 3.39 9.23 1.48
N ILE A 59 3.58 8.82 2.72
CA ILE A 59 4.40 9.56 3.69
C ILE A 59 5.45 8.61 4.25
N GLU A 60 6.72 8.99 4.13
CA GLU A 60 7.80 8.22 4.74
C GLU A 60 8.03 8.69 6.16
N THR A 61 8.13 7.76 7.08
CA THR A 61 8.40 8.08 8.48
C THR A 61 9.21 6.96 9.12
N ALA A 62 10.18 7.35 9.95
CA ALA A 62 11.03 6.37 10.63
C ALA A 62 10.25 5.55 11.65
N ALA A 63 9.04 5.96 12.01
CA ALA A 63 8.21 5.23 12.96
C ALA A 63 7.66 3.91 12.38
N ILE A 64 7.69 3.76 11.07
CA ILE A 64 7.12 2.57 10.41
C ILE A 64 8.27 1.64 10.02
N PRO A 65 8.23 0.37 10.44
CA PRO A 65 9.26 -0.59 10.03
C PRO A 65 9.15 -0.92 8.54
N ALA A 66 10.27 -1.31 7.95
CA ALA A 66 10.31 -1.73 6.55
C ALA A 66 9.33 -2.89 6.34
N GLY A 67 8.56 -2.84 5.25
CA GLY A 67 7.58 -3.86 4.93
C GLY A 67 6.21 -3.64 5.54
N MET A 68 6.06 -2.62 6.38
CA MET A 68 4.77 -2.29 6.98
C MET A 68 4.16 -1.08 6.28
N LEU A 69 2.87 -1.13 6.06
CA LEU A 69 2.10 0.00 5.55
C LEU A 69 1.03 0.35 6.57
N GLN A 70 0.98 1.62 6.94
CA GLN A 70 -0.05 2.10 7.85
C GLN A 70 -1.00 2.98 7.04
N ILE A 71 -2.22 2.48 6.80
CA ILE A 71 -3.23 3.21 6.02
C ILE A 71 -4.33 3.63 6.99
N GLY A 72 -4.34 4.92 7.34
CA GLY A 72 -5.25 5.39 8.36
C GLY A 72 -4.97 4.69 9.67
N LYS A 73 -5.95 3.95 10.17
CA LYS A 73 -5.81 3.22 11.44
C LYS A 73 -5.38 1.77 11.23
N ASP A 74 -5.27 1.32 9.98
CA ASP A 74 -5.03 -0.09 9.69
C ASP A 74 -3.58 -0.30 9.31
N GLY A 75 -2.93 -1.27 9.97
CA GLY A 75 -1.56 -1.64 9.68
C GLY A 75 -1.52 -2.94 8.90
N TYR A 76 -0.63 -3.00 7.91
CA TYR A 76 -0.47 -4.18 7.06
C TYR A 76 1.00 -4.53 6.94
N ASP A 77 1.31 -5.82 7.04
CA ASP A 77 2.63 -6.33 6.71
C ASP A 77 2.52 -6.88 5.28
N VAL A 78 3.25 -6.28 4.33
CA VAL A 78 3.10 -6.65 2.93
C VAL A 78 3.45 -8.12 2.68
N PHE A 79 4.36 -8.67 3.46
CA PHE A 79 4.77 -10.07 3.30
C PHE A 79 3.78 -11.02 3.97
N GLN A 80 3.18 -10.59 5.07
CA GLN A 80 2.18 -11.36 5.78
C GLN A 80 0.88 -11.47 5.01
N ILE A 81 0.50 -10.40 4.30
CA ILE A 81 -0.76 -10.42 3.57
C ILE A 81 -0.76 -11.52 2.51
N ALA A 82 0.40 -11.78 1.89
CA ALA A 82 0.53 -12.85 0.92
C ALA A 82 0.34 -14.22 1.57
N GLY A 83 0.80 -14.37 2.81
CA GLY A 83 0.58 -15.60 3.55
C GLY A 83 -0.84 -15.75 4.07
N THR A 84 -1.41 -14.63 4.50
CA THR A 84 -2.77 -14.61 5.05
C THR A 84 -3.80 -15.00 3.99
N ALA A 85 -3.54 -14.68 2.75
CA ALA A 85 -4.48 -14.98 1.67
C ALA A 85 -4.74 -16.47 1.50
N ARG A 86 -3.91 -17.31 2.10
CA ARG A 86 -4.10 -18.75 2.04
C ARG A 86 -5.10 -19.27 3.07
N ILE A 87 -5.38 -18.48 4.05
CA ILE A 87 -6.25 -18.88 5.12
C ILE A 87 -7.70 -18.62 4.77
#